data_9badb4b4185d06867f14a7724e4a41d3
#
_entry.id   9badb4b4185d06867f14a7724e4a41d3
#
_cell.length_a   1.000
_cell.length_b   1.000
_cell.length_c   1.000
_cell.angle_alpha   90.00
_cell.angle_beta   90.00
_cell.angle_gamma   90.00
#
_symmetry.space_group_name_H-M   'P 1'
#
loop_
_entity.id
_entity.type
_entity.pdbx_description
1 polymer ?
#
loop_
_entity_poly.entity_id
_entity_poly.type
_entity_poly.pdbx_seq_one_letter_code
_entity_poly.pdbx_strand_id
1 'polypeptide(L)'
;YCNEVGEEVHLSTQLNISNTEALKFYARFADVSVLARELNMDQVKHIHEQIEHQNICGPMGKQIRIEMFCHGALCMAVSGKCYMSLANANRSANRGECVQICRRSYTVTDNETGNQLEIDNKYVMSPKDLKTIRFIDRMMDAGVRVFKIEGRARGPEYVYTVVKCYKEAIAAVLDGTFTEEKKDAWDERLATVFNRGFWDGYYQGQTLGEWNKHYGSVATEKK
;
A
#
# COMPACT_ATOMS: atom_id res chain seq x y z
N TYR A 1 20.73 12.44 -12.75
CA TYR A 1 20.06 13.57 -13.45
C TYR A 1 19.13 14.33 -12.53
N CYS A 2 18.06 13.71 -11.95
CA CYS A 2 17.11 14.43 -11.07
C CYS A 2 17.82 15.19 -9.94
N ASN A 3 18.77 14.56 -9.26
CA ASN A 3 19.55 15.19 -8.21
C ASN A 3 20.42 16.36 -8.72
N GLU A 4 20.96 16.24 -9.95
CA GLU A 4 21.76 17.29 -10.57
C GLU A 4 20.96 18.56 -10.89
N VAL A 5 19.65 18.39 -11.19
CA VAL A 5 18.75 19.50 -11.48
C VAL A 5 17.95 19.97 -10.26
N GLY A 6 18.21 19.40 -9.09
CA GLY A 6 17.59 19.79 -7.84
C GLY A 6 16.15 19.30 -7.62
N GLU A 7 15.74 18.25 -8.34
CA GLU A 7 14.41 17.65 -8.21
C GLU A 7 14.36 16.63 -7.08
N GLU A 8 13.32 16.67 -6.26
CA GLU A 8 13.06 15.69 -5.21
C GLU A 8 12.76 14.31 -5.82
N VAL A 9 13.49 13.29 -5.38
CA VAL A 9 13.34 11.93 -5.89
C VAL A 9 12.59 11.05 -4.89
N HIS A 10 11.54 10.36 -5.37
CA HIS A 10 10.81 9.33 -4.65
C HIS A 10 11.15 7.94 -5.19
N LEU A 11 11.57 7.03 -4.31
CA LEU A 11 11.81 5.64 -4.68
C LEU A 11 10.56 4.79 -4.56
N SER A 12 10.33 3.96 -5.58
CA SER A 12 9.15 3.09 -5.63
C SER A 12 9.25 1.92 -4.64
N THR A 13 8.09 1.44 -4.17
CA THR A 13 7.95 0.18 -3.42
C THR A 13 8.53 -1.04 -4.15
N GLN A 14 8.77 -0.95 -5.46
CA GLN A 14 9.39 -2.02 -6.25
C GLN A 14 10.82 -2.33 -5.84
N LEU A 15 11.50 -1.42 -5.15
CA LEU A 15 12.83 -1.65 -4.58
C LEU A 15 12.78 -2.50 -3.31
N ASN A 16 11.59 -2.78 -2.79
CA ASN A 16 11.36 -3.63 -1.62
C ASN A 16 12.23 -3.24 -0.41
N ILE A 17 12.24 -1.94 -0.09
CA ILE A 17 12.99 -1.42 1.05
C ILE A 17 12.26 -1.85 2.34
N SER A 18 12.87 -2.78 3.07
CA SER A 18 12.26 -3.43 4.24
C SER A 18 13.12 -3.39 5.51
N ASN A 19 14.25 -2.70 5.47
CA ASN A 19 15.14 -2.55 6.61
C ASN A 19 16.00 -1.28 6.49
N THR A 20 16.63 -0.91 7.59
CA THR A 20 17.45 0.31 7.69
C THR A 20 18.64 0.32 6.73
N GLU A 21 19.33 -0.80 6.53
CA GLU A 21 20.51 -0.86 5.66
C GLU A 21 20.14 -0.65 4.20
N ALA A 22 19.05 -1.26 3.74
CA ALA A 22 18.53 -1.01 2.38
C ALA A 22 18.13 0.47 2.23
N LEU A 23 17.41 1.03 3.21
CA LEU A 23 17.02 2.44 3.19
C LEU A 23 18.25 3.34 3.11
N LYS A 24 19.27 3.11 3.94
CA LYS A 24 20.53 3.87 3.99
C LYS A 24 21.28 3.81 2.66
N PHE A 25 21.30 2.62 2.03
CA PHE A 25 21.88 2.48 0.70
C PHE A 25 21.18 3.38 -0.33
N TYR A 26 19.84 3.34 -0.35
CA TYR A 26 19.05 4.07 -1.33
C TYR A 26 18.88 5.56 -1.02
N ALA A 27 19.04 5.99 0.23
CA ALA A 27 19.03 7.40 0.63
C ALA A 27 20.06 8.25 -0.12
N ARG A 28 21.11 7.63 -0.64
CA ARG A 28 22.11 8.32 -1.49
C ARG A 28 21.53 8.86 -2.80
N PHE A 29 20.36 8.38 -3.21
CA PHE A 29 19.78 8.67 -4.52
C PHE A 29 18.41 9.37 -4.42
N ALA A 30 17.81 9.42 -3.24
CA ALA A 30 16.44 9.91 -3.08
C ALA A 30 16.19 10.53 -1.71
N ASP A 31 15.22 11.41 -1.67
CA ASP A 31 14.79 12.16 -0.48
C ASP A 31 13.55 11.55 0.17
N VAL A 32 12.85 10.67 -0.56
CA VAL A 32 11.67 9.93 -0.10
C VAL A 32 11.77 8.48 -0.53
N SER A 33 11.52 7.55 0.39
CA SER A 33 11.49 6.11 0.10
C SER A 33 10.16 5.50 0.46
N VAL A 34 9.53 4.81 -0.52
CA VAL A 34 8.38 3.96 -0.25
C VAL A 34 8.85 2.66 0.35
N LEU A 35 8.50 2.42 1.61
CA LEU A 35 8.80 1.16 2.27
C LEU A 35 7.93 0.00 1.75
N ALA A 36 8.43 -1.22 1.92
CA ALA A 36 7.69 -2.43 1.58
C ALA A 36 6.39 -2.54 2.40
N ARG A 37 5.31 -3.00 1.76
CA ARG A 37 3.98 -3.10 2.37
C ARG A 37 3.83 -4.26 3.35
N GLU A 38 4.82 -5.10 3.41
CA GLU A 38 4.93 -6.25 4.29
C GLU A 38 5.38 -5.90 5.71
N LEU A 39 5.84 -4.64 5.93
CA LEU A 39 6.25 -4.14 7.24
C LEU A 39 5.05 -3.79 8.11
N ASN A 40 5.16 -4.10 9.41
CA ASN A 40 4.24 -3.58 10.42
C ASN A 40 4.71 -2.22 10.96
N MET A 41 3.86 -1.54 11.72
CA MET A 41 4.16 -0.18 12.23
C MET A 41 5.32 -0.16 13.22
N ASP A 42 5.58 -1.22 13.96
CA ASP A 42 6.73 -1.29 14.88
C ASP A 42 8.05 -1.35 14.10
N GLN A 43 8.08 -2.11 13.01
CA GLN A 43 9.23 -2.16 12.11
C GLN A 43 9.46 -0.82 11.40
N VAL A 44 8.40 -0.15 10.97
CA VAL A 44 8.47 1.18 10.36
C VAL A 44 9.00 2.21 11.38
N LYS A 45 8.49 2.17 12.60
CA LYS A 45 8.97 3.02 13.71
C LYS A 45 10.47 2.81 13.99
N HIS A 46 10.89 1.56 14.04
CA HIS A 46 12.31 1.24 14.22
C HIS A 46 13.18 1.84 13.10
N ILE A 47 12.74 1.73 11.84
CA ILE A 47 13.45 2.35 10.70
C ILE A 47 13.52 3.88 10.87
N HIS A 48 12.41 4.50 11.29
CA HIS A 48 12.37 5.95 11.52
C HIS A 48 13.33 6.38 12.64
N GLU A 49 13.35 5.68 13.77
CA GLU A 49 14.29 5.92 14.86
C GLU A 49 15.76 5.82 14.38
N GLN A 50 16.05 4.88 13.47
CA GLN A 50 17.38 4.76 12.89
C GLN A 50 17.71 5.90 11.92
N ILE A 51 16.72 6.43 11.18
CA ILE A 51 16.91 7.63 10.35
C ILE A 51 17.33 8.81 11.22
N GLU A 52 16.65 9.01 12.34
CA GLU A 52 16.97 10.11 13.28
C GLU A 52 18.33 9.90 13.96
N HIS A 53 18.56 8.72 14.53
CA HIS A 53 19.78 8.40 15.28
C HIS A 53 21.04 8.48 14.41
N GLN A 54 20.98 7.98 13.16
CA GLN A 54 22.13 7.97 12.24
C GLN A 54 22.15 9.18 11.32
N ASN A 55 21.18 10.10 11.44
CA ASN A 55 20.99 11.25 10.56
C ASN A 55 21.07 10.87 9.07
N ILE A 56 20.26 9.87 8.66
CA ILE A 56 20.25 9.38 7.27
C ILE A 56 19.58 10.42 6.39
N CYS A 57 20.35 11.08 5.52
CA CYS A 57 19.88 12.16 4.66
C CYS A 57 19.84 11.74 3.21
N GLY A 58 18.90 12.33 2.45
CA GLY A 58 18.85 12.28 1.01
C GLY A 58 19.77 13.29 0.33
N PRO A 59 19.79 13.33 -1.02
CA PRO A 59 20.66 14.23 -1.79
C PRO A 59 20.41 15.71 -1.53
N MET A 60 19.21 16.10 -1.11
CA MET A 60 18.89 17.49 -0.75
C MET A 60 19.41 17.90 0.64
N GLY A 61 20.17 17.04 1.34
CA GLY A 61 20.75 17.31 2.65
C GLY A 61 19.76 17.30 3.81
N LYS A 62 18.52 16.85 3.58
CA LYS A 62 17.48 16.65 4.61
C LYS A 62 17.35 15.17 4.94
N GLN A 63 16.90 14.85 6.15
CA GLN A 63 16.59 13.48 6.52
C GLN A 63 15.59 12.87 5.53
N ILE A 64 15.86 11.63 5.10
CA ILE A 64 14.99 10.90 4.18
C ILE A 64 13.62 10.68 4.81
N ARG A 65 12.56 10.92 4.04
CA ARG A 65 11.19 10.73 4.51
C ARG A 65 10.66 9.35 4.13
N ILE A 66 9.92 8.77 5.06
CA ILE A 66 9.21 7.50 4.83
C ILE A 66 7.89 7.79 4.12
N GLU A 67 7.69 7.13 2.98
CA GLU A 67 6.42 7.05 2.27
C GLU A 67 5.83 5.64 2.41
N MET A 68 4.54 5.55 2.72
CA MET A 68 3.82 4.28 2.77
C MET A 68 2.46 4.37 2.09
N PHE A 69 2.02 3.24 1.50
CA PHE A 69 0.66 3.16 1.02
C PHE A 69 -0.32 3.28 2.18
N CYS A 70 -1.37 4.08 2.00
CA CYS A 70 -2.43 4.25 2.99
C CYS A 70 -3.81 3.80 2.49
N HIS A 71 -4.02 3.74 1.17
CA HIS A 71 -5.31 3.34 0.62
C HIS A 71 -5.20 2.70 -0.76
N GLY A 72 -6.12 1.76 -1.04
CA GLY A 72 -6.37 1.22 -2.36
C GLY A 72 -5.82 -0.19 -2.58
N ALA A 73 -5.69 -0.57 -3.84
CA ALA A 73 -5.38 -1.95 -4.21
C ALA A 73 -4.07 -2.45 -3.59
N LEU A 74 -4.18 -3.50 -2.78
CA LEU A 74 -3.02 -4.22 -2.26
C LEU A 74 -2.58 -5.29 -3.26
N CYS A 75 -1.27 -5.40 -3.50
CA CYS A 75 -0.70 -6.45 -4.32
C CYS A 75 -0.52 -7.73 -3.48
N MET A 76 -0.87 -8.89 -4.03
CA MET A 76 -0.64 -10.16 -3.36
C MET A 76 0.83 -10.56 -3.35
N ALA A 77 1.59 -10.10 -4.34
CA ALA A 77 3.01 -10.41 -4.45
C ALA A 77 3.85 -9.53 -3.53
N VAL A 78 4.92 -10.09 -3.00
CA VAL A 78 5.98 -9.32 -2.35
C VAL A 78 6.43 -8.19 -3.29
N SER A 79 6.64 -7.00 -2.73
CA SER A 79 6.98 -5.80 -3.49
C SER A 79 8.15 -6.05 -4.45
N GLY A 80 7.96 -5.75 -5.74
CA GLY A 80 8.95 -5.97 -6.79
C GLY A 80 9.16 -7.43 -7.25
N LYS A 81 8.37 -8.40 -6.78
CA LYS A 81 8.57 -9.84 -7.05
C LYS A 81 7.40 -10.52 -7.79
N CYS A 82 6.69 -9.80 -8.65
CA CYS A 82 5.57 -10.37 -9.41
C CYS A 82 5.97 -10.74 -10.84
N TYR A 83 5.85 -12.02 -11.18
CA TYR A 83 6.08 -12.55 -12.53
C TYR A 83 4.79 -13.01 -13.23
N MET A 84 3.62 -12.91 -12.59
CA MET A 84 2.37 -13.42 -13.14
C MET A 84 1.99 -12.79 -14.48
N SER A 85 2.10 -11.46 -14.58
CA SER A 85 1.80 -10.75 -15.84
C SER A 85 2.82 -11.09 -16.92
N LEU A 86 4.08 -11.31 -16.54
CA LEU A 86 5.13 -11.70 -17.50
C LEU A 86 4.87 -13.11 -18.04
N ALA A 87 4.63 -14.08 -17.18
CA ALA A 87 4.40 -15.48 -17.58
C ALA A 87 3.12 -15.64 -18.41
N ASN A 88 2.04 -14.92 -18.08
CA ASN A 88 0.74 -15.08 -18.73
C ASN A 88 0.58 -14.23 -20.02
N ALA A 89 1.12 -13.02 -20.04
CA ALA A 89 0.85 -12.04 -21.08
C ALA A 89 2.13 -11.40 -21.69
N ASN A 90 3.30 -11.89 -21.31
CA ASN A 90 4.61 -11.31 -21.68
C ASN A 90 4.71 -9.80 -21.36
N ARG A 91 4.11 -9.38 -20.22
CA ARG A 91 4.08 -7.99 -19.74
C ARG A 91 4.64 -7.90 -18.34
N SER A 92 5.61 -7.02 -18.12
CA SER A 92 6.23 -6.85 -16.80
C SER A 92 5.45 -5.92 -15.89
N ALA A 93 4.89 -6.47 -14.81
CA ALA A 93 4.24 -5.68 -13.76
C ALA A 93 5.20 -4.67 -13.13
N ASN A 94 6.49 -5.02 -12.99
CA ASN A 94 7.52 -4.15 -12.43
C ASN A 94 7.86 -2.96 -13.35
N ARG A 95 7.51 -3.06 -14.65
CA ARG A 95 7.63 -1.98 -15.63
C ARG A 95 6.32 -1.24 -15.89
N GLY A 96 5.32 -1.41 -15.01
CA GLY A 96 4.04 -0.72 -15.11
C GLY A 96 2.97 -1.45 -15.93
N GLU A 97 3.23 -2.64 -16.46
CA GLU A 97 2.32 -3.38 -17.33
C GLU A 97 1.58 -4.52 -16.61
N CYS A 98 1.14 -4.28 -15.36
CA CYS A 98 0.36 -5.25 -14.60
C CYS A 98 -1.03 -5.45 -15.21
N VAL A 99 -1.33 -6.67 -15.65
CA VAL A 99 -2.65 -7.03 -16.23
C VAL A 99 -3.62 -7.59 -15.17
N GLN A 100 -3.27 -7.55 -13.89
CA GLN A 100 -4.10 -7.90 -12.74
C GLN A 100 -4.73 -9.30 -12.80
N ILE A 101 -4.03 -10.29 -13.35
CA ILE A 101 -4.56 -11.67 -13.43
C ILE A 101 -4.80 -12.30 -12.05
N CYS A 102 -4.07 -11.86 -11.01
CA CYS A 102 -4.32 -12.25 -9.62
C CYS A 102 -5.72 -11.88 -9.09
N ARG A 103 -6.44 -11.01 -9.80
CA ARG A 103 -7.81 -10.60 -9.43
C ARG A 103 -8.92 -11.50 -9.98
N ARG A 104 -8.56 -12.58 -10.66
CA ARG A 104 -9.49 -13.59 -11.18
C ARG A 104 -9.70 -14.71 -10.17
N SER A 105 -10.78 -15.48 -10.36
CA SER A 105 -10.97 -16.74 -9.64
C SER A 105 -10.14 -17.85 -10.26
N TYR A 106 -9.64 -18.77 -9.44
CA TYR A 106 -8.81 -19.89 -9.86
C TYR A 106 -9.32 -21.20 -9.26
N THR A 107 -9.07 -22.29 -9.98
CA THR A 107 -9.13 -23.65 -9.46
C THR A 107 -7.70 -24.16 -9.39
N VAL A 108 -7.29 -24.68 -8.24
CA VAL A 108 -5.96 -25.24 -8.03
C VAL A 108 -6.07 -26.76 -8.15
N THR A 109 -5.34 -27.35 -9.11
CA THR A 109 -5.35 -28.78 -9.37
C THR A 109 -3.93 -29.34 -9.18
N ASP A 110 -3.82 -30.39 -8.42
CA ASP A 110 -2.58 -31.19 -8.33
C ASP A 110 -2.41 -31.97 -9.65
N ASN A 111 -1.35 -31.69 -10.38
CA ASN A 111 -1.12 -32.30 -11.68
C ASN A 111 -0.71 -33.77 -11.62
N GLU A 112 -0.22 -34.28 -10.48
CA GLU A 112 0.17 -35.68 -10.30
C GLU A 112 -1.03 -36.54 -9.96
N THR A 113 -1.89 -36.07 -9.08
CA THR A 113 -3.05 -36.82 -8.60
C THR A 113 -4.36 -36.48 -9.28
N GLY A 114 -4.44 -35.31 -9.95
CA GLY A 114 -5.67 -34.77 -10.52
C GLY A 114 -6.63 -34.18 -9.47
N ASN A 115 -6.29 -34.23 -8.20
CA ASN A 115 -7.13 -33.71 -7.13
C ASN A 115 -7.23 -32.19 -7.22
N GLN A 116 -8.43 -31.68 -7.05
CA GLN A 116 -8.67 -30.23 -6.95
C GLN A 116 -8.69 -29.81 -5.49
N LEU A 117 -7.97 -28.75 -5.17
CA LEU A 117 -8.02 -28.14 -3.86
C LEU A 117 -9.34 -27.37 -3.74
N GLU A 118 -10.22 -27.82 -2.85
CA GLU A 118 -11.41 -27.08 -2.47
C GLU A 118 -11.00 -25.88 -1.60
N ILE A 119 -11.23 -24.67 -2.13
CA ILE A 119 -10.96 -23.42 -1.44
C ILE A 119 -12.30 -22.68 -1.35
N ASP A 120 -12.72 -22.34 -0.15
CA ASP A 120 -13.97 -21.61 0.13
C ASP A 120 -14.08 -20.32 -0.68
N ASN A 121 -12.93 -19.68 -0.91
CA ASN A 121 -12.80 -18.47 -1.70
C ASN A 121 -11.93 -18.69 -2.93
N LYS A 122 -12.55 -18.77 -4.11
CA LYS A 122 -11.87 -18.93 -5.40
C LYS A 122 -10.91 -17.78 -5.76
N TYR A 123 -10.98 -16.66 -5.05
CA TYR A 123 -10.10 -15.49 -5.26
C TYR A 123 -8.84 -15.54 -4.39
N VAL A 124 -8.19 -16.68 -4.35
CA VAL A 124 -7.03 -16.99 -3.49
C VAL A 124 -5.85 -16.03 -3.63
N MET A 125 -5.76 -15.32 -4.74
CA MET A 125 -4.69 -14.36 -5.02
C MET A 125 -5.18 -12.90 -5.08
N SER A 126 -6.42 -12.63 -4.69
CA SER A 126 -7.00 -11.28 -4.78
C SER A 126 -7.27 -10.72 -3.38
N PRO A 127 -6.27 -10.06 -2.74
CA PRO A 127 -6.49 -9.46 -1.43
C PRO A 127 -7.53 -8.34 -1.51
N LYS A 128 -8.20 -8.08 -0.40
CA LYS A 128 -8.99 -6.87 -0.18
C LYS A 128 -8.12 -5.61 -0.34
N ASP A 129 -8.75 -4.48 -0.49
CA ASP A 129 -8.05 -3.21 -0.64
C ASP A 129 -7.58 -2.70 0.74
N LEU A 130 -6.37 -2.12 0.77
CA LEU A 130 -5.81 -1.50 1.97
C LEU A 130 -6.64 -0.28 2.37
N LYS A 131 -6.91 -0.14 3.67
CA LYS A 131 -7.51 1.05 4.26
C LYS A 131 -6.91 1.31 5.65
N THR A 132 -6.22 2.42 5.82
CA THR A 132 -5.50 2.74 7.06
C THR A 132 -6.09 3.93 7.83
N ILE A 133 -7.20 4.48 7.36
CA ILE A 133 -7.74 5.75 7.89
C ILE A 133 -8.04 5.69 9.39
N ARG A 134 -8.41 4.51 9.91
CA ARG A 134 -8.74 4.32 11.33
C ARG A 134 -7.51 4.33 12.26
N PHE A 135 -6.32 4.17 11.71
CA PHE A 135 -5.05 4.17 12.46
C PHE A 135 -3.96 5.02 11.78
N ILE A 136 -4.38 6.05 11.07
CA ILE A 136 -3.46 6.99 10.41
C ILE A 136 -2.55 7.71 11.40
N ASP A 137 -3.04 7.95 12.62
CA ASP A 137 -2.30 8.45 13.78
C ASP A 137 -1.09 7.56 14.10
N ARG A 138 -1.28 6.25 14.18
CA ARG A 138 -0.20 5.28 14.41
C ARG A 138 0.83 5.28 13.28
N MET A 139 0.40 5.48 12.04
CA MET A 139 1.35 5.64 10.92
C MET A 139 2.17 6.92 11.07
N MET A 140 1.55 8.03 11.47
CA MET A 140 2.23 9.30 11.72
C MET A 140 3.24 9.17 12.89
N ASP A 141 2.84 8.49 13.96
CA ASP A 141 3.69 8.21 15.14
C ASP A 141 4.85 7.27 14.80
N ALA A 142 4.66 6.34 13.85
CA ALA A 142 5.73 5.48 13.35
C ALA A 142 6.69 6.20 12.39
N GLY A 143 6.50 7.49 12.13
CA GLY A 143 7.41 8.29 11.31
C GLY A 143 7.04 8.37 9.83
N VAL A 144 5.87 7.89 9.41
CA VAL A 144 5.40 8.08 8.04
C VAL A 144 5.08 9.57 7.81
N ARG A 145 5.64 10.14 6.73
CA ARG A 145 5.46 11.56 6.39
C ARG A 145 4.84 11.79 5.02
N VAL A 146 4.83 10.75 4.17
CA VAL A 146 4.20 10.78 2.85
C VAL A 146 3.22 9.62 2.74
N PHE A 147 1.96 9.93 2.45
CA PHE A 147 0.87 8.95 2.40
C PHE A 147 0.47 8.69 0.95
N LYS A 148 0.70 7.46 0.48
CA LYS A 148 0.47 7.07 -0.90
C LYS A 148 -0.88 6.41 -1.09
N ILE A 149 -1.67 6.96 -2.01
CA ILE A 149 -2.96 6.40 -2.43
C ILE A 149 -2.77 5.66 -3.76
N GLU A 150 -3.19 4.38 -3.81
CA GLU A 150 -3.24 3.65 -5.07
C GLU A 150 -4.53 3.97 -5.80
N GLY A 151 -4.42 4.82 -6.82
CA GLY A 151 -5.55 5.30 -7.64
C GLY A 151 -5.47 4.89 -9.11
N ARG A 152 -4.54 4.03 -9.50
CA ARG A 152 -4.36 3.62 -10.89
C ARG A 152 -5.62 2.96 -11.45
N ALA A 153 -6.05 3.43 -12.62
CA ALA A 153 -7.28 3.00 -13.29
C ALA A 153 -8.55 3.20 -12.42
N ARG A 154 -8.55 4.27 -11.61
CA ARG A 154 -9.72 4.73 -10.86
C ARG A 154 -10.25 6.03 -11.44
N GLY A 155 -11.56 6.23 -11.36
CA GLY A 155 -12.20 7.48 -11.78
C GLY A 155 -11.83 8.66 -10.86
N PRO A 156 -12.04 9.89 -11.33
CA PRO A 156 -11.71 11.09 -10.57
C PRO A 156 -12.44 11.19 -9.24
N GLU A 157 -13.63 10.67 -9.16
CA GLU A 157 -14.46 10.62 -7.96
C GLU A 157 -13.85 9.78 -6.83
N TYR A 158 -13.29 8.60 -7.18
CA TYR A 158 -12.54 7.80 -6.23
C TYR A 158 -11.36 8.60 -5.68
N VAL A 159 -10.57 9.21 -6.58
CA VAL A 159 -9.38 9.98 -6.18
C VAL A 159 -9.78 11.16 -5.28
N TYR A 160 -10.81 11.92 -5.68
CA TYR A 160 -11.30 13.04 -4.90
C TYR A 160 -11.76 12.62 -3.50
N THR A 161 -12.62 11.59 -3.41
CA THR A 161 -13.18 11.13 -2.14
C THR A 161 -12.10 10.61 -1.21
N VAL A 162 -11.20 9.77 -1.71
CA VAL A 162 -10.13 9.18 -0.90
C VAL A 162 -9.16 10.28 -0.41
N VAL A 163 -8.69 11.15 -1.30
CA VAL A 163 -7.78 12.25 -0.92
C VAL A 163 -8.43 13.15 0.13
N LYS A 164 -9.71 13.50 -0.05
CA LYS A 164 -10.44 14.35 0.89
C LYS A 164 -10.53 13.71 2.27
N CYS A 165 -10.92 12.43 2.36
CA CYS A 165 -11.00 11.72 3.63
C CYS A 165 -9.65 11.67 4.35
N TYR A 166 -8.56 11.32 3.65
CA TYR A 166 -7.24 11.25 4.26
C TYR A 166 -6.68 12.62 4.67
N LYS A 167 -6.94 13.68 3.89
CA LYS A 167 -6.58 15.05 4.31
C LYS A 167 -7.31 15.47 5.58
N GLU A 168 -8.61 15.21 5.66
CA GLU A 168 -9.42 15.49 6.87
C GLU A 168 -8.92 14.66 8.07
N ALA A 169 -8.58 13.39 7.86
CA ALA A 169 -8.09 12.52 8.92
C ALA A 169 -6.72 12.98 9.46
N ILE A 170 -5.78 13.32 8.58
CA ILE A 170 -4.47 13.85 8.97
C ILE A 170 -4.63 15.17 9.72
N ALA A 171 -5.48 16.08 9.25
CA ALA A 171 -5.77 17.33 9.95
C ALA A 171 -6.35 17.06 11.34
N ALA A 172 -7.30 16.13 11.46
CA ALA A 172 -7.91 15.77 12.75
C ALA A 172 -6.89 15.17 13.74
N VAL A 173 -5.90 14.41 13.27
CA VAL A 173 -4.81 13.92 14.12
C VAL A 173 -3.97 15.10 14.62
N LEU A 174 -3.59 16.03 13.74
CA LEU A 174 -2.78 17.20 14.11
C LEU A 174 -3.52 18.15 15.06
N ASP A 175 -4.83 18.28 14.91
CA ASP A 175 -5.68 19.14 15.73
C ASP A 175 -6.17 18.44 17.04
N GLY A 176 -5.82 17.18 17.25
CA GLY A 176 -6.29 16.40 18.41
C GLY A 176 -7.79 16.07 18.40
N THR A 177 -8.43 16.11 17.22
CA THR A 177 -9.87 15.86 17.03
C THR A 177 -10.18 14.56 16.28
N PHE A 178 -9.26 13.60 16.32
CA PHE A 178 -9.36 12.30 15.64
C PHE A 178 -10.24 11.33 16.46
N THR A 179 -11.56 11.48 16.36
CA THR A 179 -12.56 10.71 17.15
C THR A 179 -13.14 9.53 16.38
N GLU A 180 -13.77 8.57 17.07
CA GLU A 180 -14.41 7.41 16.44
C GLU A 180 -15.54 7.81 15.51
N GLU A 181 -16.35 8.84 15.88
CA GLU A 181 -17.43 9.34 15.03
C GLU A 181 -16.92 9.85 13.68
N LYS A 182 -15.76 10.54 13.68
CA LYS A 182 -15.12 10.98 12.43
C LYS A 182 -14.59 9.80 11.61
N LYS A 183 -14.00 8.81 12.28
CA LYS A 183 -13.52 7.57 11.61
C LYS A 183 -14.68 6.84 10.94
N ASP A 184 -15.82 6.71 11.60
CA ASP A 184 -17.02 6.08 11.05
C ASP A 184 -17.55 6.86 9.84
N ALA A 185 -17.62 8.18 9.92
CA ALA A 185 -18.05 9.02 8.80
C ALA A 185 -17.12 8.91 7.59
N TRP A 186 -15.80 8.80 7.79
CA TRP A 186 -14.87 8.55 6.69
C TRP A 186 -15.00 7.14 6.13
N ASP A 187 -15.25 6.14 6.97
CA ASP A 187 -15.47 4.76 6.53
C ASP A 187 -16.72 4.66 5.63
N GLU A 188 -17.82 5.30 6.01
CA GLU A 188 -19.02 5.38 5.20
C GLU A 188 -18.72 6.03 3.82
N ARG A 189 -18.03 7.16 3.82
CA ARG A 189 -17.68 7.85 2.56
C ARG A 189 -16.74 7.01 1.69
N LEU A 190 -15.75 6.34 2.27
CA LEU A 190 -14.83 5.46 1.52
C LEU A 190 -15.53 4.23 0.97
N ALA A 191 -16.59 3.75 1.62
CA ALA A 191 -17.40 2.63 1.14
C ALA A 191 -18.24 2.97 -0.10
N THR A 192 -18.53 4.24 -0.37
CA THR A 192 -19.32 4.67 -1.54
C THR A 192 -18.55 4.55 -2.86
N VAL A 193 -17.22 4.63 -2.80
CA VAL A 193 -16.37 4.54 -4.00
C VAL A 193 -15.81 3.13 -4.19
N PHE A 194 -15.22 2.89 -5.36
CA PHE A 194 -14.70 1.56 -5.71
C PHE A 194 -13.82 0.97 -4.61
N ASN A 195 -14.17 -0.24 -4.15
CA ASN A 195 -13.36 -1.03 -3.24
C ASN A 195 -13.67 -2.53 -3.42
N ARG A 196 -12.77 -3.41 -2.92
CA ARG A 196 -12.92 -4.87 -2.91
C ARG A 196 -13.13 -5.44 -1.50
N GLY A 197 -13.78 -4.65 -0.64
CA GLY A 197 -13.70 -4.81 0.80
C GLY A 197 -12.37 -4.27 1.31
N PHE A 198 -12.31 -3.98 2.61
CA PHE A 198 -11.14 -3.36 3.22
C PHE A 198 -10.48 -4.26 4.26
N TRP A 199 -9.18 -4.08 4.44
CA TRP A 199 -8.39 -4.62 5.54
C TRP A 199 -7.17 -3.73 5.79
N ASP A 200 -6.48 -3.99 6.90
CA ASP A 200 -5.38 -3.13 7.38
C ASP A 200 -4.01 -3.48 6.76
N GLY A 201 -3.98 -4.44 5.86
CA GLY A 201 -2.71 -5.00 5.39
C GLY A 201 -1.98 -5.72 6.52
N TYR A 202 -0.67 -5.71 6.46
CA TYR A 202 0.20 -6.28 7.51
C TYR A 202 0.58 -5.24 8.57
N TYR A 203 0.09 -4.01 8.45
CA TYR A 203 0.56 -2.85 9.21
C TYR A 203 0.31 -2.96 10.72
N GLN A 204 -0.74 -3.66 11.13
CA GLN A 204 -1.05 -3.89 12.54
C GLN A 204 -0.54 -5.23 13.10
N GLY A 205 0.36 -5.91 12.36
CA GLY A 205 0.98 -7.16 12.79
C GLY A 205 0.20 -8.43 12.43
N GLN A 206 -0.82 -8.34 11.54
CA GLN A 206 -1.49 -9.52 11.02
C GLN A 206 -0.50 -10.39 10.23
N THR A 207 -0.58 -11.71 10.42
CA THR A 207 0.24 -12.70 9.74
C THR A 207 -0.47 -13.33 8.53
N LEU A 208 -1.80 -13.28 8.51
CA LEU A 208 -2.63 -13.80 7.43
C LEU A 208 -3.32 -12.66 6.68
N GLY A 209 -3.32 -12.76 5.35
CA GLY A 209 -4.01 -11.80 4.49
C GLY A 209 -5.54 -12.00 4.50
N GLU A 210 -6.24 -10.97 4.07
CA GLU A 210 -7.68 -11.03 3.81
C GLU A 210 -7.96 -10.91 2.31
N TRP A 211 -8.78 -11.82 1.79
CA TRP A 211 -9.12 -11.93 0.37
C TRP A 211 -10.55 -11.47 0.10
N ASN A 212 -10.78 -10.86 -1.04
CA ASN A 212 -12.13 -10.54 -1.46
C ASN A 212 -12.88 -11.82 -1.87
N LYS A 213 -14.21 -11.81 -1.72
CA LYS A 213 -15.07 -12.95 -2.02
C LYS A 213 -15.79 -12.82 -3.37
N HIS A 214 -15.70 -11.66 -4.01
CA HIS A 214 -16.43 -11.33 -5.23
C HIS A 214 -15.52 -10.71 -6.27
N TYR A 215 -15.88 -10.87 -7.54
CA TYR A 215 -15.23 -10.15 -8.64
C TYR A 215 -15.71 -8.68 -8.66
N GLY A 216 -14.77 -7.76 -8.81
CA GLY A 216 -15.08 -6.34 -8.94
C GLY A 216 -15.22 -5.59 -7.62
N SER A 217 -16.03 -4.53 -7.64
CA SER A 217 -16.24 -3.64 -6.50
C SER A 217 -17.42 -4.11 -5.63
N VAL A 218 -17.29 -3.88 -4.33
CA VAL A 218 -18.37 -4.00 -3.32
C VAL A 218 -18.80 -2.64 -2.79
N ALA A 219 -18.54 -1.56 -3.54
CA ALA A 219 -18.98 -0.23 -3.16
C ALA A 219 -20.50 -0.18 -2.93
N THR A 220 -20.92 0.62 -1.95
CA THR A 220 -22.34 0.79 -1.61
C THR A 220 -23.10 1.59 -2.66
N GLU A 221 -22.42 2.48 -3.39
CA GLU A 221 -22.96 3.17 -4.55
C GLU A 221 -22.47 2.49 -5.83
N LYS A 222 -23.42 1.88 -6.57
CA LYS A 222 -23.15 1.35 -7.91
C LYS A 222 -23.37 2.48 -8.90
N LYS A 223 -22.31 2.90 -9.52
CA LYS A 223 -22.37 3.74 -10.74
C LYS A 223 -22.18 2.90 -11.97
#